data_843267e7a08c5eacac0d54ff82c33ef8
#
_entry.id   843267e7a08c5eacac0d54ff82c33ef8
#
_cell.length_a   1.000
_cell.length_b   1.000
_cell.length_c   1.000
_cell.angle_alpha   90.00
_cell.angle_beta   90.00
_cell.angle_gamma   90.00
#
_symmetry.space_group_name_H-M   'P 1'
#
loop_
_entity.id
_entity.type
_entity.pdbx_description
1 polymer ?
#
loop_
_entity_poly.entity_id
_entity_poly.type
_entity_poly.pdbx_seq_one_letter_code
_entity_poly.pdbx_strand_id
1 'polypeptide(L)'
;RLGTPEALALAAKGASFYALYQAKDEEKRAWFEKAERAASQAIAKAPDYPEGYFERARALGRLSQYKGILEALAEGLAPRIRGDLERTLRLKPDHAGAMVALALWHFELVQKGWLVAATQGADRSQVEPLMKKAIELEPQAIIHRVEYARVLAAWGKKEEARKQLEVALALPARTAADRYDQERARRELAQLK
;
A
#
# COMPACT_ATOMS: atom_id res chain seq x y z
N ARG A 1 23.33 14.41 3.36
CA ARG A 1 24.21 13.30 2.95
C ARG A 1 23.35 12.24 2.25
N LEU A 2 23.64 11.94 0.98
CA LEU A 2 22.81 11.07 0.10
C LEU A 2 22.81 9.57 0.46
N GLY A 3 23.48 9.14 1.51
CA GLY A 3 23.66 7.71 1.84
C GLY A 3 23.14 7.30 3.21
N THR A 4 22.36 8.13 3.92
CA THR A 4 21.77 7.73 5.20
C THR A 4 20.55 6.85 4.98
N PRO A 5 20.14 6.02 5.96
CA PRO A 5 18.94 5.21 5.87
C PRO A 5 17.69 6.02 5.54
N GLU A 6 17.54 7.21 6.13
CA GLU A 6 16.42 8.13 5.91
C GLU A 6 16.39 8.64 4.47
N ALA A 7 17.56 9.06 3.94
CA ALA A 7 17.66 9.53 2.56
C ALA A 7 17.37 8.40 1.56
N LEU A 8 17.80 7.18 1.84
CA LEU A 8 17.53 6.01 1.01
C LEU A 8 16.04 5.62 1.03
N ALA A 9 15.41 5.62 2.19
CA ALA A 9 13.96 5.37 2.30
C ALA A 9 13.15 6.49 1.62
N LEU A 10 13.57 7.75 1.76
CA LEU A 10 12.95 8.87 1.05
C LEU A 10 13.12 8.74 -0.47
N ALA A 11 14.28 8.30 -0.94
CA ALA A 11 14.53 8.03 -2.36
C ALA A 11 13.64 6.90 -2.88
N ALA A 12 13.43 5.84 -2.09
CA ALA A 12 12.51 4.75 -2.42
C ALA A 12 11.07 5.25 -2.52
N LYS A 13 10.63 6.06 -1.55
CA LYS A 13 9.32 6.74 -1.57
C LYS A 13 9.16 7.61 -2.82
N GLY A 14 10.14 8.46 -3.10
CA GLY A 14 10.14 9.34 -4.27
C GLY A 14 10.07 8.58 -5.59
N ALA A 15 10.84 7.51 -5.73
CA ALA A 15 10.80 6.66 -6.92
C ALA A 15 9.45 5.97 -7.11
N SER A 16 8.84 5.47 -6.02
CA SER A 16 7.49 4.89 -6.05
C SER A 16 6.42 5.93 -6.42
N PHE A 17 6.52 7.15 -5.91
CA PHE A 17 5.59 8.23 -6.23
C PHE A 17 5.75 8.71 -7.67
N TYR A 18 6.98 8.85 -8.15
CA TYR A 18 7.20 9.16 -9.56
C TYR A 18 6.60 8.09 -10.47
N ALA A 19 6.80 6.81 -10.16
CA ALA A 19 6.19 5.71 -10.90
C ALA A 19 4.65 5.78 -10.91
N LEU A 20 4.03 6.13 -9.79
CA LEU A 20 2.56 6.15 -9.68
C LEU A 20 1.92 7.33 -10.40
N TYR A 21 2.54 8.51 -10.34
CA TYR A 21 1.87 9.76 -10.69
C TYR A 21 2.44 10.46 -11.92
N GLN A 22 3.65 10.11 -12.38
CA GLN A 22 4.36 10.84 -13.43
C GLN A 22 4.93 9.96 -14.55
N ALA A 23 5.40 8.76 -14.23
CA ALA A 23 6.05 7.88 -15.19
C ALA A 23 5.07 7.33 -16.22
N LYS A 24 5.53 7.16 -17.45
CA LYS A 24 4.81 6.41 -18.48
C LYS A 24 4.73 4.93 -18.09
N ASP A 25 3.72 4.22 -18.58
CA ASP A 25 3.45 2.84 -18.18
C ASP A 25 4.65 1.91 -18.39
N GLU A 26 5.38 2.08 -19.50
CA GLU A 26 6.59 1.31 -19.81
C GLU A 26 7.76 1.57 -18.85
N GLU A 27 7.78 2.70 -18.16
CA GLU A 27 8.85 3.08 -17.22
C GLU A 27 8.55 2.67 -15.77
N LYS A 28 7.28 2.47 -15.44
CA LYS A 28 6.83 2.27 -14.04
C LYS A 28 7.56 1.12 -13.36
N ARG A 29 7.71 -0.02 -14.05
CA ARG A 29 8.40 -1.19 -13.51
C ARG A 29 9.83 -0.85 -13.07
N ALA A 30 10.60 -0.19 -13.93
CA ALA A 30 11.98 0.19 -13.64
C ALA A 30 12.08 1.13 -12.42
N TRP A 31 11.11 2.04 -12.27
CA TRP A 31 11.05 2.93 -11.11
C TRP A 31 10.70 2.19 -9.81
N PHE A 32 9.80 1.20 -9.84
CA PHE A 32 9.52 0.38 -8.67
C PHE A 32 10.72 -0.52 -8.30
N GLU A 33 11.47 -1.05 -9.28
CA GLU A 33 12.71 -1.77 -9.02
C GLU A 33 13.78 -0.86 -8.39
N LYS A 34 13.88 0.40 -8.83
CA LYS A 34 14.74 1.40 -8.21
C LYS A 34 14.32 1.70 -6.76
N ALA A 35 13.02 1.79 -6.52
CA ALA A 35 12.49 1.98 -5.17
C ALA A 35 12.82 0.80 -4.25
N GLU A 36 12.63 -0.44 -4.71
CA GLU A 36 12.97 -1.66 -3.96
C GLU A 36 14.46 -1.70 -3.59
N ARG A 37 15.36 -1.41 -4.54
CA ARG A 37 16.81 -1.37 -4.28
C ARG A 37 17.19 -0.31 -3.24
N ALA A 38 16.63 0.89 -3.34
CA ALA A 38 16.91 1.95 -2.38
C ALA A 38 16.41 1.60 -0.96
N ALA A 39 15.21 1.02 -0.86
CA ALA A 39 14.66 0.56 0.41
C ALA A 39 15.49 -0.58 1.02
N SER A 40 15.93 -1.53 0.20
CA SER A 40 16.84 -2.62 0.64
C SER A 40 18.17 -2.09 1.16
N GLN A 41 18.73 -1.05 0.54
CA GLN A 41 19.94 -0.38 1.05
C GLN A 41 19.68 0.34 2.38
N ALA A 42 18.50 0.97 2.55
CA ALA A 42 18.13 1.57 3.84
C ALA A 42 18.10 0.53 4.97
N ILE A 43 17.47 -0.62 4.73
CA ILE A 43 17.42 -1.73 5.68
C ILE A 43 18.83 -2.26 6.02
N ALA A 44 19.69 -2.44 5.01
CA ALA A 44 21.05 -2.92 5.21
C ALA A 44 21.88 -1.98 6.11
N LYS A 45 21.62 -0.67 6.04
CA LYS A 45 22.30 0.34 6.87
C LYS A 45 21.70 0.51 8.26
N ALA A 46 20.39 0.32 8.41
CA ALA A 46 19.67 0.46 9.67
C ALA A 46 18.55 -0.60 9.74
N PRO A 47 18.83 -1.81 10.26
CA PRO A 47 17.85 -2.90 10.37
C PRO A 47 16.70 -2.65 11.36
N ASP A 48 16.76 -1.57 12.12
CA ASP A 48 15.74 -1.10 13.06
C ASP A 48 14.97 0.12 12.55
N TYR A 49 15.21 0.56 11.31
CA TYR A 49 14.52 1.71 10.71
C TYR A 49 13.25 1.26 9.97
N PRO A 50 12.03 1.55 10.49
CA PRO A 50 10.78 0.99 9.97
C PRO A 50 10.46 1.39 8.54
N GLU A 51 10.79 2.64 8.15
CA GLU A 51 10.48 3.16 6.81
C GLU A 51 11.19 2.38 5.69
N GLY A 52 12.36 1.80 5.96
CA GLY A 52 13.07 0.95 5.00
C GLY A 52 12.22 -0.27 4.60
N TYR A 53 11.66 -0.96 5.58
CA TYR A 53 10.79 -2.12 5.36
C TYR A 53 9.47 -1.71 4.70
N PHE A 54 8.85 -0.64 5.17
CA PHE A 54 7.60 -0.15 4.60
C PHE A 54 7.73 0.21 3.12
N GLU A 55 8.77 0.97 2.75
CA GLU A 55 8.99 1.36 1.36
C GLU A 55 9.36 0.17 0.47
N ARG A 56 10.09 -0.84 1.00
CA ARG A 56 10.33 -2.08 0.25
C ARG A 56 9.05 -2.86 0.02
N ALA A 57 8.22 -3.03 1.04
CA ALA A 57 6.92 -3.69 0.89
C ALA A 57 6.03 -3.01 -0.15
N ARG A 58 6.01 -1.66 -0.16
CA ARG A 58 5.28 -0.88 -1.17
C ARG A 58 5.79 -1.14 -2.58
N ALA A 59 7.10 -1.07 -2.79
CA ALA A 59 7.71 -1.31 -4.09
C ALA A 59 7.44 -2.74 -4.58
N LEU A 60 7.63 -3.75 -3.73
CA LEU A 60 7.36 -5.15 -4.05
C LEU A 60 5.87 -5.41 -4.34
N GLY A 61 4.96 -4.77 -3.59
CA GLY A 61 3.53 -4.86 -3.84
C GLY A 61 3.13 -4.31 -5.22
N ARG A 62 3.79 -3.25 -5.69
CA ARG A 62 3.58 -2.74 -7.04
C ARG A 62 4.24 -3.63 -8.09
N LEU A 63 5.44 -4.11 -7.85
CA LEU A 63 6.14 -5.04 -8.76
C LEU A 63 5.36 -6.34 -8.98
N SER A 64 4.68 -6.84 -7.96
CA SER A 64 3.85 -8.05 -8.07
C SER A 64 2.71 -7.91 -9.10
N GLN A 65 2.27 -6.68 -9.40
CA GLN A 65 1.23 -6.42 -10.41
C GLN A 65 1.72 -6.62 -11.85
N TYR A 66 3.04 -6.57 -12.08
CA TYR A 66 3.65 -6.82 -13.40
C TYR A 66 4.03 -8.29 -13.62
N LYS A 67 3.77 -9.14 -12.64
CA LYS A 67 4.09 -10.57 -12.67
C LYS A 67 2.82 -11.42 -12.70
N GLY A 68 2.90 -12.55 -13.37
CA GLY A 68 1.86 -13.57 -13.24
C GLY A 68 1.79 -14.10 -11.80
N ILE A 69 0.62 -14.58 -11.39
CA ILE A 69 0.41 -15.09 -10.01
C ILE A 69 1.40 -16.21 -9.66
N LEU A 70 1.68 -17.12 -10.59
CA LEU A 70 2.63 -18.23 -10.38
C LEU A 70 4.07 -17.74 -10.22
N GLU A 71 4.48 -16.75 -11.02
CA GLU A 71 5.81 -16.14 -10.92
C GLU A 71 5.97 -15.41 -9.57
N ALA A 72 5.00 -14.60 -9.18
CA ALA A 72 5.03 -13.88 -7.91
C ALA A 72 5.05 -14.84 -6.70
N LEU A 73 4.36 -15.97 -6.77
CA LEU A 73 4.38 -17.01 -5.73
C LEU A 73 5.73 -17.73 -5.71
N ALA A 74 6.29 -18.10 -6.87
CA ALA A 74 7.58 -18.78 -6.98
C ALA A 74 8.73 -17.91 -6.43
N GLU A 75 8.66 -16.59 -6.62
CA GLU A 75 9.64 -15.64 -6.07
C GLU A 75 9.42 -15.32 -4.57
N GLY A 76 8.38 -15.86 -3.95
CA GLY A 76 8.06 -15.61 -2.56
C GLY A 76 7.73 -14.14 -2.25
N LEU A 77 7.14 -13.41 -3.20
CA LEU A 77 6.84 -11.99 -3.00
C LEU A 77 5.81 -11.75 -1.90
N ALA A 78 4.77 -12.59 -1.83
CA ALA A 78 3.72 -12.41 -0.82
C ALA A 78 4.26 -12.54 0.61
N PRO A 79 5.00 -13.58 1.02
CA PRO A 79 5.59 -13.65 2.35
C PRO A 79 6.64 -12.57 2.61
N ARG A 80 7.41 -12.13 1.60
CA ARG A 80 8.35 -11.01 1.77
C ARG A 80 7.64 -9.70 2.08
N ILE A 81 6.60 -9.36 1.32
CA ILE A 81 5.79 -8.15 1.55
C ILE A 81 5.19 -8.18 2.95
N ARG A 82 4.55 -9.31 3.34
CA ARG A 82 4.00 -9.47 4.68
C ARG A 82 5.04 -9.30 5.76
N GLY A 83 6.17 -9.99 5.64
CA GLY A 83 7.27 -9.94 6.62
C GLY A 83 7.79 -8.52 6.84
N ASP A 84 7.93 -7.74 5.76
CA ASP A 84 8.35 -6.33 5.82
C ASP A 84 7.30 -5.46 6.52
N LEU A 85 6.01 -5.62 6.21
CA LEU A 85 4.93 -4.88 6.86
C LEU A 85 4.81 -5.22 8.35
N GLU A 86 4.89 -6.50 8.70
CA GLU A 86 4.89 -6.92 10.09
C GLU A 86 6.15 -6.43 10.83
N ARG A 87 7.32 -6.39 10.18
CA ARG A 87 8.53 -5.81 10.76
C ARG A 87 8.36 -4.32 10.99
N THR A 88 7.77 -3.58 10.03
CA THR A 88 7.43 -2.17 10.18
C THR A 88 6.56 -1.95 11.42
N LEU A 89 5.49 -2.73 11.57
CA LEU A 89 4.57 -2.61 12.70
C LEU A 89 5.16 -3.04 14.04
N ARG A 90 6.13 -3.97 14.05
CA ARG A 90 6.90 -4.28 15.28
C ARG A 90 7.81 -3.14 15.71
N LEU A 91 8.42 -2.43 14.75
CA LEU A 91 9.31 -1.30 15.01
C LEU A 91 8.53 -0.01 15.31
N LYS A 92 7.38 0.15 14.67
CA LYS A 92 6.49 1.32 14.79
C LYS A 92 5.03 0.87 14.78
N PRO A 93 4.45 0.53 15.95
CA PRO A 93 3.10 -0.04 16.06
C PRO A 93 1.97 0.88 15.60
N ASP A 94 2.20 2.19 15.52
CA ASP A 94 1.27 3.22 15.07
C ASP A 94 1.48 3.64 13.59
N HIS A 95 2.18 2.83 12.81
CA HIS A 95 2.43 3.14 11.39
C HIS A 95 1.18 2.87 10.53
N ALA A 96 0.32 3.88 10.40
CA ALA A 96 -0.96 3.78 9.68
C ALA A 96 -0.82 3.28 8.23
N GLY A 97 0.17 3.79 7.48
CA GLY A 97 0.43 3.33 6.12
C GLY A 97 0.76 1.84 6.02
N ALA A 98 1.49 1.27 6.99
CA ALA A 98 1.78 -0.16 7.02
C ALA A 98 0.54 -1.00 7.36
N MET A 99 -0.35 -0.50 8.22
CA MET A 99 -1.64 -1.15 8.49
C MET A 99 -2.50 -1.22 7.23
N VAL A 100 -2.63 -0.11 6.49
CA VAL A 100 -3.36 -0.10 5.21
C VAL A 100 -2.73 -1.08 4.21
N ALA A 101 -1.41 -1.07 4.08
CA ALA A 101 -0.71 -1.96 3.15
C ALA A 101 -0.88 -3.45 3.53
N LEU A 102 -0.85 -3.78 4.83
CA LEU A 102 -1.10 -5.13 5.32
C LEU A 102 -2.56 -5.56 5.11
N ALA A 103 -3.51 -4.66 5.35
CA ALA A 103 -4.92 -4.91 5.04
C ALA A 103 -5.13 -5.21 3.54
N LEU A 104 -4.50 -4.42 2.67
CA LEU A 104 -4.55 -4.64 1.22
C LEU A 104 -3.87 -5.95 0.82
N TRP A 105 -2.77 -6.33 1.46
CA TRP A 105 -2.12 -7.62 1.23
C TRP A 105 -3.08 -8.79 1.54
N HIS A 106 -3.78 -8.76 2.68
CA HIS A 106 -4.81 -9.75 3.02
C HIS A 106 -5.94 -9.73 2.00
N PHE A 107 -6.46 -8.55 1.67
CA PHE A 107 -7.55 -8.38 0.72
C PHE A 107 -7.22 -8.95 -0.66
N GLU A 108 -6.09 -8.58 -1.24
CA GLU A 108 -5.69 -9.01 -2.59
C GLU A 108 -5.53 -10.54 -2.68
N LEU A 109 -4.97 -11.19 -1.66
CA LEU A 109 -4.80 -12.64 -1.66
C LEU A 109 -6.13 -13.38 -1.45
N VAL A 110 -7.02 -12.85 -0.62
CA VAL A 110 -8.39 -13.39 -0.46
C VAL A 110 -9.16 -13.29 -1.78
N GLN A 111 -9.02 -12.19 -2.53
CA GLN A 111 -9.65 -12.04 -3.84
C GLN A 111 -9.12 -13.03 -4.90
N LYS A 112 -7.91 -13.56 -4.72
CA LYS A 112 -7.34 -14.60 -5.61
C LYS A 112 -7.86 -16.03 -5.32
N GLY A 113 -8.68 -16.18 -4.32
CA GLY A 113 -9.32 -17.43 -3.95
C GLY A 113 -8.82 -18.04 -2.64
N TRP A 114 -9.65 -18.91 -2.07
CA TRP A 114 -9.43 -19.48 -0.75
C TRP A 114 -8.12 -20.27 -0.61
N LEU A 115 -7.72 -20.98 -1.67
CA LEU A 115 -6.49 -21.77 -1.64
C LEU A 115 -5.24 -20.87 -1.57
N VAL A 116 -5.20 -19.79 -2.35
CA VAL A 116 -4.12 -18.81 -2.32
C VAL A 116 -4.09 -18.12 -0.96
N ALA A 117 -5.25 -17.70 -0.46
CA ALA A 117 -5.34 -17.09 0.86
C ALA A 117 -4.79 -18.01 1.96
N ALA A 118 -5.24 -19.27 1.99
CA ALA A 118 -4.83 -20.26 2.98
C ALA A 118 -3.32 -20.55 2.93
N THR A 119 -2.77 -20.78 1.74
CA THR A 119 -1.33 -21.09 1.58
C THR A 119 -0.42 -19.91 1.95
N GLN A 120 -0.88 -18.68 1.80
CA GLN A 120 -0.13 -17.47 2.16
C GLN A 120 -0.46 -16.97 3.59
N GLY A 121 -1.43 -17.56 4.26
CA GLY A 121 -1.89 -17.12 5.58
C GLY A 121 -2.63 -15.78 5.54
N ALA A 122 -3.31 -15.48 4.42
CA ALA A 122 -4.16 -14.30 4.31
C ALA A 122 -5.51 -14.54 4.98
N ASP A 123 -5.99 -13.54 5.72
CA ASP A 123 -7.21 -13.62 6.51
C ASP A 123 -8.09 -12.38 6.26
N ARG A 124 -9.29 -12.64 5.74
CA ARG A 124 -10.30 -11.59 5.48
C ARG A 124 -10.66 -10.80 6.73
N SER A 125 -10.66 -11.44 7.91
CA SER A 125 -11.07 -10.81 9.17
C SER A 125 -10.12 -9.70 9.63
N GLN A 126 -8.86 -9.71 9.15
CA GLN A 126 -7.85 -8.70 9.50
C GLN A 126 -8.03 -7.38 8.74
N VAL A 127 -8.74 -7.39 7.61
CA VAL A 127 -8.76 -6.26 6.68
C VAL A 127 -9.44 -5.03 7.29
N GLU A 128 -10.69 -5.16 7.73
CA GLU A 128 -11.43 -4.01 8.26
C GLU A 128 -10.83 -3.43 9.56
N PRO A 129 -10.41 -4.25 10.55
CA PRO A 129 -9.76 -3.72 11.75
C PRO A 129 -8.52 -2.90 11.45
N LEU A 130 -7.65 -3.37 10.55
CA LEU A 130 -6.44 -2.65 10.15
C LEU A 130 -6.76 -1.34 9.43
N MET A 131 -7.74 -1.33 8.51
CA MET A 131 -8.17 -0.12 7.79
C MET A 131 -8.76 0.92 8.76
N LYS A 132 -9.64 0.49 9.67
CA LYS A 132 -10.26 1.38 10.67
C LYS A 132 -9.21 1.97 11.60
N LYS A 133 -8.27 1.14 12.08
CA LYS A 133 -7.18 1.61 12.94
C LYS A 133 -6.27 2.62 12.26
N ALA A 134 -5.92 2.40 10.99
CA ALA A 134 -5.14 3.35 10.23
C ALA A 134 -5.85 4.71 10.07
N ILE A 135 -7.16 4.70 9.81
CA ILE A 135 -7.98 5.92 9.71
C ILE A 135 -8.09 6.64 11.06
N GLU A 136 -8.16 5.92 12.18
CA GLU A 136 -8.13 6.50 13.52
C GLU A 136 -6.81 7.23 13.82
N LEU A 137 -5.68 6.62 13.41
CA LEU A 137 -4.35 7.18 13.62
C LEU A 137 -4.07 8.38 12.71
N GLU A 138 -4.52 8.32 11.46
CA GLU A 138 -4.33 9.38 10.46
C GLU A 138 -5.66 9.79 9.81
N PRO A 139 -6.58 10.46 10.53
CA PRO A 139 -7.93 10.76 10.04
C PRO A 139 -7.95 11.72 8.84
N GLN A 140 -6.87 12.45 8.60
CA GLN A 140 -6.71 13.39 7.49
C GLN A 140 -6.07 12.76 6.24
N ALA A 141 -5.65 11.49 6.30
CA ALA A 141 -5.04 10.79 5.16
C ALA A 141 -6.12 10.33 4.16
N ILE A 142 -6.23 11.06 3.06
CA ILE A 142 -7.23 10.81 2.01
C ILE A 142 -7.08 9.40 1.45
N ILE A 143 -5.85 8.97 1.18
CA ILE A 143 -5.55 7.64 0.61
C ILE A 143 -6.10 6.48 1.43
N HIS A 144 -6.07 6.57 2.78
CA HIS A 144 -6.57 5.49 3.66
C HIS A 144 -8.06 5.24 3.44
N ARG A 145 -8.84 6.32 3.28
CA ARG A 145 -10.28 6.23 3.03
C ARG A 145 -10.59 5.72 1.64
N VAL A 146 -9.83 6.15 0.63
CA VAL A 146 -9.97 5.68 -0.74
C VAL A 146 -9.68 4.18 -0.85
N GLU A 147 -8.59 3.71 -0.23
CA GLU A 147 -8.29 2.27 -0.21
C GLU A 147 -9.33 1.46 0.57
N TYR A 148 -9.82 1.98 1.70
CA TYR A 148 -10.88 1.30 2.43
C TYR A 148 -12.20 1.24 1.64
N ALA A 149 -12.56 2.32 0.95
CA ALA A 149 -13.74 2.34 0.07
C ALA A 149 -13.63 1.30 -1.05
N ARG A 150 -12.45 1.15 -1.67
CA ARG A 150 -12.19 0.12 -2.68
C ARG A 150 -12.46 -1.30 -2.15
N VAL A 151 -11.98 -1.58 -0.94
CA VAL A 151 -12.22 -2.87 -0.27
C VAL A 151 -13.70 -3.09 -0.01
N LEU A 152 -14.38 -2.10 0.56
CA LEU A 152 -15.82 -2.16 0.86
C LEU A 152 -16.67 -2.36 -0.40
N ALA A 153 -16.36 -1.64 -1.47
CA ALA A 153 -17.03 -1.77 -2.77
C ALA A 153 -16.88 -3.19 -3.35
N ALA A 154 -15.66 -3.74 -3.32
CA ALA A 154 -15.39 -5.10 -3.76
C ALA A 154 -16.14 -6.17 -2.94
N TRP A 155 -16.48 -5.87 -1.70
CA TRP A 155 -17.29 -6.74 -0.84
C TRP A 155 -18.81 -6.47 -0.90
N GLY A 156 -19.24 -5.59 -1.84
CA GLY A 156 -20.66 -5.25 -2.01
C GLY A 156 -21.22 -4.28 -0.96
N LYS A 157 -20.38 -3.75 -0.06
CA LYS A 157 -20.74 -2.76 0.97
C LYS A 157 -20.78 -1.35 0.38
N LYS A 158 -21.62 -1.14 -0.64
CA LYS A 158 -21.63 0.08 -1.46
C LYS A 158 -21.87 1.35 -0.65
N GLU A 159 -22.81 1.34 0.30
CA GLU A 159 -23.13 2.53 1.11
C GLU A 159 -21.97 2.91 2.06
N GLU A 160 -21.30 1.91 2.64
CA GLU A 160 -20.12 2.17 3.46
C GLU A 160 -18.96 2.71 2.62
N ALA A 161 -18.75 2.15 1.41
CA ALA A 161 -17.76 2.64 0.46
C ALA A 161 -18.04 4.11 0.05
N ARG A 162 -19.30 4.43 -0.27
CA ARG A 162 -19.74 5.79 -0.59
C ARG A 162 -19.38 6.76 0.52
N LYS A 163 -19.71 6.44 1.77
CA LYS A 163 -19.39 7.29 2.93
C LYS A 163 -17.89 7.58 3.06
N GLN A 164 -17.05 6.55 2.84
CA GLN A 164 -15.59 6.77 2.90
C GLN A 164 -15.12 7.70 1.78
N LEU A 165 -15.63 7.56 0.56
CA LEU A 165 -15.27 8.43 -0.57
C LEU A 165 -15.75 9.87 -0.36
N GLU A 166 -16.95 10.08 0.15
CA GLU A 166 -17.48 11.40 0.47
C GLU A 166 -16.63 12.12 1.51
N VAL A 167 -16.22 11.42 2.58
CA VAL A 167 -15.29 11.98 3.57
C VAL A 167 -13.94 12.28 2.94
N ALA A 168 -13.38 11.39 2.10
CA ALA A 168 -12.12 11.61 1.39
C ALA A 168 -12.16 12.89 0.52
N LEU A 169 -13.30 13.14 -0.13
CA LEU A 169 -13.50 14.33 -0.96
C LEU A 169 -13.66 15.62 -0.15
N ALA A 170 -14.20 15.53 1.06
CA ALA A 170 -14.36 16.68 1.96
C ALA A 170 -13.05 17.09 2.68
N LEU A 171 -12.06 16.19 2.75
CA LEU A 171 -10.76 16.49 3.37
C LEU A 171 -9.95 17.48 2.51
N PRO A 172 -9.15 18.37 3.11
CA PRO A 172 -8.30 19.30 2.36
C PRO A 172 -7.14 18.56 1.67
N ALA A 173 -7.03 18.67 0.36
CA ALA A 173 -5.90 18.15 -0.41
C ALA A 173 -4.68 19.07 -0.24
N ARG A 174 -3.68 18.63 0.51
CA ARG A 174 -2.47 19.39 0.86
C ARG A 174 -1.31 19.13 -0.10
N THR A 175 -1.31 17.96 -0.74
CA THR A 175 -0.23 17.51 -1.65
C THR A 175 -0.77 17.20 -3.04
N ALA A 176 0.13 17.01 -4.01
CA ALA A 176 -0.24 16.52 -5.33
C ALA A 176 -0.82 15.09 -5.26
N ALA A 177 -0.32 14.25 -4.35
CA ALA A 177 -0.85 12.91 -4.11
C ALA A 177 -2.29 12.97 -3.60
N ASP A 178 -2.59 13.86 -2.64
CA ASP A 178 -3.96 14.03 -2.13
C ASP A 178 -4.93 14.43 -3.24
N ARG A 179 -4.53 15.33 -4.15
CA ARG A 179 -5.36 15.72 -5.29
C ARG A 179 -5.63 14.55 -6.22
N TYR A 180 -4.61 13.75 -6.51
CA TYR A 180 -4.76 12.53 -7.30
C TYR A 180 -5.73 11.54 -6.64
N ASP A 181 -5.58 11.32 -5.34
CA ASP A 181 -6.45 10.42 -4.59
C ASP A 181 -7.89 10.92 -4.51
N GLN A 182 -8.12 12.25 -4.44
CA GLN A 182 -9.46 12.81 -4.57
C GLN A 182 -10.06 12.64 -5.97
N GLU A 183 -9.27 12.77 -7.03
CA GLU A 183 -9.74 12.50 -8.39
C GLU A 183 -10.11 11.01 -8.55
N ARG A 184 -9.32 10.13 -7.97
CA ARG A 184 -9.63 8.71 -7.90
C ARG A 184 -10.93 8.46 -7.12
N ALA A 185 -11.10 9.11 -5.97
CA ALA A 185 -12.32 9.03 -5.17
C ALA A 185 -13.57 9.48 -5.96
N ARG A 186 -13.48 10.56 -6.75
CA ARG A 186 -14.59 11.00 -7.62
C ARG A 186 -14.95 9.94 -8.65
N ARG A 187 -13.96 9.33 -9.31
CA ARG A 187 -14.20 8.26 -10.30
C ARG A 187 -14.84 7.03 -9.67
N GLU A 188 -14.30 6.57 -8.52
CA GLU A 188 -14.84 5.42 -7.82
C GLU A 188 -16.26 5.68 -7.31
N LEU A 189 -16.55 6.88 -6.78
CA LEU A 189 -17.89 7.26 -6.34
C LEU A 189 -18.92 7.25 -7.50
N ALA A 190 -18.53 7.73 -8.68
CA ALA A 190 -19.38 7.70 -9.87
C ALA A 190 -19.69 6.27 -10.35
N GLN A 191 -18.85 5.29 -10.04
CA GLN A 191 -19.03 3.89 -10.40
C GLN A 191 -19.87 3.10 -9.38
N LEU A 192 -20.05 3.61 -8.17
CA LEU A 192 -20.89 3.01 -7.12
C LEU A 192 -22.39 3.25 -7.39
N LYS A 193 -22.89 2.72 -8.52
CA LYS A 193 -24.32 2.74 -8.85
C LYS A 193 -25.08 1.63 -8.14
#